data_e3498c1410ffc255e7d3f7406b0508f6
#
_entry.id   e3498c1410ffc255e7d3f7406b0508f6
#
_cell.length_a   1.000
_cell.length_b   1.000
_cell.length_c   1.000
_cell.angle_alpha   90.00
_cell.angle_beta   90.00
_cell.angle_gamma   90.00
#
_symmetry.space_group_name_H-M   'P 1'
#
loop_
_entity.id
_entity.type
_entity.pdbx_description
1 polymer ?
#
loop_
_entity_poly.entity_id
_entity_poly.type
_entity_poly.pdbx_seq_one_letter_code
_entity_poly.pdbx_strand_id
1 'polypeptide(L)'
;LYKSLKFGEKLSRNFERLSIYNGRKGSKSIILVHAVSVGEVLASRRFVEEIKIRFPCHQILMTCTTQTGSATIRNLYGDSVLHQYLPFDLRFFVKRFLKFWNPELTFILETEIWPNLIELLNKRNKKVFLVNARLSQKSFQGYKKIMPVLGNVFSKLNFTVCQGANDLQRFIELGVDKHKIKKDFSFKFDSLSAAKKVKTEFNDQKKDSQVIICASTHSPEEKILINAFELLKNCLLYTSPSPR
;
A
#
# COMPACT_ATOMS: atom_id res chain seq x y z
N LEU A 1 4.94 -7.79 15.54
CA LEU A 1 4.96 -7.23 16.90
C LEU A 1 6.38 -6.83 17.32
N TYR A 2 7.35 -7.72 17.23
CA TYR A 2 8.73 -7.49 17.74
C TYR A 2 9.50 -6.39 16.99
N LYS A 3 9.26 -6.18 15.68
CA LYS A 3 9.90 -5.11 14.89
C LYS A 3 9.31 -3.71 15.17
N SER A 4 8.05 -3.59 15.55
CA SER A 4 7.42 -2.29 15.80
C SER A 4 7.78 -1.70 17.18
N LEU A 5 8.21 -2.53 18.13
CA LEU A 5 8.62 -2.10 19.46
C LEU A 5 10.05 -1.55 19.51
N LYS A 6 10.88 -1.78 18.49
CA LYS A 6 12.30 -1.37 18.45
C LYS A 6 12.57 0.09 18.05
N PHE A 7 11.59 0.80 17.55
CA PHE A 7 11.75 2.18 17.11
C PHE A 7 10.92 3.11 18.00
N GLY A 8 11.56 4.04 18.67
CA GLY A 8 11.04 4.96 19.68
C GLY A 8 9.86 5.85 19.26
N GLU A 9 8.75 5.24 18.90
CA GLU A 9 7.49 5.97 18.75
C GLU A 9 7.03 6.49 20.11
N LYS A 10 6.48 7.71 20.12
CA LYS A 10 5.79 8.20 21.31
C LYS A 10 4.81 7.11 21.77
N LEU A 11 5.03 6.58 22.97
CA LEU A 11 4.22 5.51 23.58
C LEU A 11 2.71 5.71 23.40
N SER A 12 2.25 6.98 23.34
CA SER A 12 0.86 7.37 23.15
C SER A 12 0.21 6.82 21.89
N ARG A 13 0.92 6.66 20.76
CA ARG A 13 0.34 6.15 19.51
C ARG A 13 0.28 4.63 19.43
N ASN A 14 1.03 3.91 20.29
CA ASN A 14 0.89 2.45 20.38
C ASN A 14 -0.48 2.03 20.91
N PHE A 15 -1.13 2.88 21.70
CA PHE A 15 -2.51 2.64 22.17
C PHE A 15 -3.54 2.64 21.05
N GLU A 16 -3.27 3.31 19.92
CA GLU A 16 -4.14 3.26 18.74
C GLU A 16 -4.31 1.83 18.22
N ARG A 17 -3.23 1.00 18.30
CA ARG A 17 -3.26 -0.41 17.90
C ARG A 17 -4.12 -1.28 18.82
N LEU A 18 -4.39 -0.80 20.01
CA LEU A 18 -5.34 -1.40 20.99
C LEU A 18 -6.73 -0.76 20.88
N SER A 19 -6.95 0.07 19.85
CA SER A 19 -8.19 0.82 19.63
C SER A 19 -8.54 1.75 20.80
N ILE A 20 -7.53 2.36 21.40
CA ILE A 20 -7.67 3.43 22.39
C ILE A 20 -7.35 4.75 21.69
N TYR A 21 -8.34 5.63 21.62
CA TYR A 21 -8.26 6.88 20.86
C TYR A 21 -8.49 8.07 21.77
N ASN A 22 -7.68 9.10 21.59
CA ASN A 22 -7.87 10.41 22.23
C ASN A 22 -8.54 11.34 21.22
N GLY A 23 -9.64 11.96 21.59
CA GLY A 23 -10.36 12.91 20.76
C GLY A 23 -11.71 12.40 20.24
N ARG A 24 -12.41 13.30 19.55
CA ARG A 24 -13.71 13.02 18.95
C ARG A 24 -13.58 12.85 17.44
N LYS A 25 -14.29 11.87 16.90
CA LYS A 25 -14.55 11.76 15.46
C LYS A 25 -15.38 12.98 15.03
N GLY A 26 -15.05 13.56 13.88
CA GLY A 26 -15.90 14.57 13.23
C GLY A 26 -17.28 14.02 12.86
N SER A 27 -18.19 14.89 12.47
CA SER A 27 -19.58 14.53 12.09
C SER A 27 -19.71 13.89 10.72
N LYS A 28 -18.68 13.99 9.87
CA LYS A 28 -18.71 13.45 8.49
C LYS A 28 -18.61 11.92 8.46
N SER A 29 -19.22 11.31 7.45
CA SER A 29 -19.05 9.90 7.13
C SER A 29 -17.58 9.59 6.80
N ILE A 30 -17.11 8.39 7.14
CA ILE A 30 -15.72 7.99 7.00
C ILE A 30 -15.55 7.03 5.82
N ILE A 31 -14.56 7.32 4.99
CA ILE A 31 -13.98 6.35 4.04
C ILE A 31 -12.63 5.92 4.60
N LEU A 32 -12.47 4.64 4.88
CA LEU A 32 -11.22 4.05 5.34
C LEU A 32 -10.34 3.65 4.16
N VAL A 33 -9.09 4.11 4.15
CA VAL A 33 -8.05 3.68 3.22
C VAL A 33 -6.89 3.09 4.02
N HIS A 34 -6.62 1.81 3.83
CA HIS A 34 -5.53 1.11 4.51
C HIS A 34 -4.35 0.88 3.57
N ALA A 35 -3.18 1.41 3.94
CA ALA A 35 -1.91 1.28 3.23
C ALA A 35 -0.80 0.97 4.24
N VAL A 36 -0.16 -0.18 4.15
CA VAL A 36 0.77 -0.68 5.18
C VAL A 36 2.12 0.03 5.15
N SER A 37 2.68 0.21 3.96
CA SER A 37 4.05 0.65 3.74
C SER A 37 4.15 2.06 3.13
N VAL A 38 5.36 2.64 3.18
CA VAL A 38 5.68 3.90 2.50
C VAL A 38 5.34 3.83 1.01
N GLY A 39 5.72 2.73 0.34
CA GLY A 39 5.47 2.56 -1.09
C GLY A 39 3.98 2.56 -1.44
N GLU A 40 3.15 1.91 -0.62
CA GLU A 40 1.70 1.90 -0.79
C GLU A 40 1.07 3.27 -0.55
N VAL A 41 1.53 3.98 0.49
CA VAL A 41 1.07 5.34 0.78
C VAL A 41 1.38 6.28 -0.39
N LEU A 42 2.59 6.24 -0.93
CA LEU A 42 2.97 7.06 -2.08
C LEU A 42 2.17 6.68 -3.35
N ALA A 43 2.03 5.38 -3.61
CA ALA A 43 1.27 4.89 -4.76
C ALA A 43 -0.22 5.26 -4.67
N SER A 44 -0.79 5.33 -3.47
CA SER A 44 -2.19 5.66 -3.26
C SER A 44 -2.55 7.14 -3.45
N ARG A 45 -1.57 8.03 -3.65
CA ARG A 45 -1.78 9.48 -3.64
C ARG A 45 -2.92 9.90 -4.59
N ARG A 46 -2.82 9.54 -5.85
CA ARG A 46 -3.83 9.90 -6.86
C ARG A 46 -5.19 9.28 -6.55
N PHE A 47 -5.20 8.04 -6.08
CA PHE A 47 -6.42 7.36 -5.67
C PHE A 47 -7.13 8.10 -4.51
N VAL A 48 -6.37 8.55 -3.50
CA VAL A 48 -6.91 9.34 -2.38
C VAL A 48 -7.43 10.71 -2.85
N GLU A 49 -6.74 11.36 -3.77
CA GLU A 49 -7.17 12.63 -4.38
C GLU A 49 -8.50 12.44 -5.14
N GLU A 50 -8.63 11.39 -5.94
CA GLU A 50 -9.88 11.05 -6.63
C GLU A 50 -11.04 10.74 -5.66
N ILE A 51 -10.77 10.04 -4.56
CA ILE A 51 -11.80 9.82 -3.53
C ILE A 51 -12.28 11.15 -2.94
N LYS A 52 -11.38 12.09 -2.65
CA LYS A 52 -11.76 13.42 -2.12
C LYS A 52 -12.69 14.16 -3.08
N ILE A 53 -12.38 14.10 -4.37
CA ILE A 53 -13.19 14.77 -5.41
C ILE A 53 -14.57 14.12 -5.53
N ARG A 54 -14.63 12.79 -5.56
CA ARG A 54 -15.89 12.05 -5.77
C ARG A 54 -16.77 11.96 -4.53
N PHE A 55 -16.19 12.08 -3.35
CA PHE A 55 -16.89 11.96 -2.06
C PHE A 55 -16.62 13.18 -1.16
N PRO A 56 -16.99 14.41 -1.57
CA PRO A 56 -16.65 15.65 -0.84
C PRO A 56 -17.28 15.73 0.54
N CYS A 57 -18.41 15.03 0.75
CA CYS A 57 -19.08 14.97 2.05
C CYS A 57 -18.47 13.97 3.02
N HIS A 58 -17.48 13.18 2.60
CA HIS A 58 -16.79 12.20 3.44
C HIS A 58 -15.44 12.73 3.94
N GLN A 59 -15.01 12.20 5.05
CA GLN A 59 -13.65 12.36 5.55
C GLN A 59 -12.87 11.07 5.34
N ILE A 60 -11.65 11.17 4.83
CA ILE A 60 -10.81 10.00 4.62
C ILE A 60 -10.04 9.72 5.91
N LEU A 61 -10.12 8.48 6.37
CA LEU A 61 -9.27 7.93 7.41
C LEU A 61 -8.21 7.05 6.75
N MET A 62 -6.96 7.50 6.75
CA MET A 62 -5.84 6.67 6.32
C MET A 62 -5.26 5.89 7.50
N THR A 63 -5.10 4.60 7.33
CA THR A 63 -4.45 3.74 8.33
C THR A 63 -3.22 3.06 7.75
N CYS A 64 -2.22 2.85 8.59
CA CYS A 64 -1.02 2.08 8.28
C CYS A 64 -0.61 1.19 9.45
N THR A 65 0.42 0.37 9.26
CA THR A 65 0.98 -0.48 10.32
C THR A 65 2.43 -0.14 10.66
N THR A 66 3.11 0.69 9.85
CA THR A 66 4.53 1.04 10.03
C THR A 66 4.71 2.50 10.45
N GLN A 67 5.77 2.79 11.21
CA GLN A 67 6.11 4.15 11.61
C GLN A 67 6.46 5.04 10.41
N THR A 68 7.25 4.48 9.50
CA THR A 68 7.64 5.18 8.26
C THR A 68 6.42 5.48 7.39
N GLY A 69 5.48 4.54 7.25
CA GLY A 69 4.20 4.78 6.57
C GLY A 69 3.39 5.89 7.26
N SER A 70 3.35 5.89 8.60
CA SER A 70 2.69 6.94 9.38
C SER A 70 3.31 8.32 9.15
N ALA A 71 4.63 8.43 9.15
CA ALA A 71 5.33 9.68 8.85
C ALA A 71 5.02 10.14 7.42
N THR A 72 5.03 9.22 6.45
CA THR A 72 4.72 9.52 5.06
C THR A 72 3.29 10.03 4.88
N ILE A 73 2.30 9.42 5.55
CA ILE A 73 0.90 9.91 5.51
C ILE A 73 0.83 11.34 6.03
N ARG A 74 1.45 11.64 7.16
CA ARG A 74 1.45 13.00 7.74
C ARG A 74 2.12 14.02 6.83
N ASN A 75 3.28 13.67 6.27
CA ASN A 75 4.01 14.57 5.38
C ASN A 75 3.28 14.81 4.06
N LEU A 76 2.61 13.78 3.52
CA LEU A 76 1.97 13.86 2.21
C LEU A 76 0.60 14.54 2.26
N TYR A 77 -0.16 14.31 3.33
CA TYR A 77 -1.57 14.73 3.40
C TYR A 77 -1.86 15.76 4.49
N GLY A 78 -0.98 15.91 5.51
CA GLY A 78 -1.21 16.80 6.64
C GLY A 78 -2.58 16.57 7.27
N ASP A 79 -3.31 17.65 7.51
CA ASP A 79 -4.65 17.62 8.10
C ASP A 79 -5.78 17.33 7.08
N SER A 80 -5.43 17.12 5.81
CA SER A 80 -6.42 16.84 4.76
C SER A 80 -7.01 15.43 4.84
N VAL A 81 -6.43 14.55 5.64
CA VAL A 81 -6.94 13.23 6.00
C VAL A 81 -6.80 12.98 7.50
N LEU A 82 -7.69 12.19 8.06
CA LEU A 82 -7.47 11.62 9.39
C LEU A 82 -6.45 10.50 9.29
N HIS A 83 -5.62 10.33 10.31
CA HIS A 83 -4.62 9.27 10.33
C HIS A 83 -4.57 8.55 11.67
N GLN A 84 -4.61 7.20 11.58
CA GLN A 84 -4.54 6.28 12.71
C GLN A 84 -3.70 5.06 12.33
N TYR A 85 -3.12 4.39 13.33
CA TYR A 85 -2.66 3.01 13.11
C TYR A 85 -3.86 2.06 13.05
N LEU A 86 -3.82 1.10 12.12
CA LEU A 86 -4.79 0.01 12.14
C LEU A 86 -4.58 -0.81 13.42
N PRO A 87 -5.65 -1.17 14.16
CA PRO A 87 -5.52 -2.02 15.33
C PRO A 87 -5.02 -3.40 14.96
N PHE A 88 -4.51 -4.14 15.95
CA PHE A 88 -4.27 -5.57 15.78
C PHE A 88 -5.55 -6.26 15.34
N ASP A 89 -5.47 -7.19 14.38
CA ASP A 89 -6.63 -7.88 13.83
C ASP A 89 -7.19 -8.95 14.80
N LEU A 90 -7.42 -8.52 16.03
CA LEU A 90 -8.14 -9.28 17.04
C LEU A 90 -9.55 -8.74 17.15
N ARG A 91 -10.53 -9.65 17.20
CA ARG A 91 -11.96 -9.33 17.13
C ARG A 91 -12.40 -8.23 18.10
N PHE A 92 -11.83 -8.21 19.30
CA PHE A 92 -12.12 -7.20 20.31
C PHE A 92 -11.66 -5.79 19.88
N PHE A 93 -10.41 -5.65 19.43
CA PHE A 93 -9.87 -4.36 19.02
C PHE A 93 -10.54 -3.85 17.74
N VAL A 94 -10.75 -4.74 16.76
CA VAL A 94 -11.45 -4.38 15.53
C VAL A 94 -12.88 -3.94 15.80
N LYS A 95 -13.61 -4.59 16.72
CA LYS A 95 -14.96 -4.15 17.13
C LYS A 95 -14.94 -2.73 17.70
N ARG A 96 -13.96 -2.40 18.57
CA ARG A 96 -13.80 -1.05 19.14
C ARG A 96 -13.47 -0.03 18.06
N PHE A 97 -12.53 -0.35 17.16
CA PHE A 97 -12.17 0.48 16.01
C PHE A 97 -13.41 0.80 15.16
N LEU A 98 -14.15 -0.22 14.76
CA LEU A 98 -15.34 -0.07 13.95
C LEU A 98 -16.51 0.60 14.68
N LYS A 99 -16.57 0.52 16.00
CA LYS A 99 -17.55 1.28 16.81
C LYS A 99 -17.21 2.77 16.79
N PHE A 100 -15.94 3.12 16.89
CA PHE A 100 -15.48 4.50 16.95
C PHE A 100 -15.52 5.16 15.56
N TRP A 101 -14.89 4.56 14.54
CA TRP A 101 -14.76 5.17 13.22
C TRP A 101 -15.96 4.93 12.31
N ASN A 102 -16.62 3.78 12.40
CA ASN A 102 -17.77 3.36 11.60
C ASN A 102 -17.64 3.69 10.11
N PRO A 103 -16.60 3.20 9.42
CA PRO A 103 -16.39 3.53 8.02
C PRO A 103 -17.55 3.03 7.16
N GLU A 104 -17.95 3.82 6.19
CA GLU A 104 -19.00 3.48 5.22
C GLU A 104 -18.43 2.64 4.09
N LEU A 105 -17.28 3.05 3.58
CA LEU A 105 -16.50 2.33 2.58
C LEU A 105 -15.11 2.05 3.14
N THR A 106 -14.55 0.90 2.79
CA THR A 106 -13.17 0.51 3.16
C THR A 106 -12.42 0.06 1.93
N PHE A 107 -11.28 0.69 1.69
CA PHE A 107 -10.32 0.32 0.65
C PHE A 107 -9.05 -0.20 1.31
N ILE A 108 -8.66 -1.42 0.96
CA ILE A 108 -7.42 -2.06 1.41
C ILE A 108 -6.49 -2.14 0.20
N LEU A 109 -5.24 -1.70 0.36
CA LEU A 109 -4.28 -1.69 -0.73
C LEU A 109 -3.42 -2.96 -0.74
N GLU A 110 -3.02 -3.35 -1.95
CA GLU A 110 -2.11 -4.45 -2.26
C GLU A 110 -2.55 -5.83 -1.69
N THR A 111 -1.70 -6.48 -0.88
CA THR A 111 -1.89 -7.89 -0.47
C THR A 111 -2.42 -8.04 0.96
N GLU A 112 -2.94 -6.99 1.53
CA GLU A 112 -3.28 -6.96 2.94
C GLU A 112 -4.66 -7.56 3.21
N ILE A 113 -4.67 -8.79 3.73
CA ILE A 113 -5.90 -9.46 4.17
C ILE A 113 -5.97 -9.44 5.69
N TRP A 114 -6.97 -8.76 6.20
CA TRP A 114 -7.28 -8.57 7.61
C TRP A 114 -8.60 -9.29 7.93
N PRO A 115 -8.57 -10.59 8.32
CA PRO A 115 -9.76 -11.43 8.37
C PRO A 115 -10.84 -10.92 9.30
N ASN A 116 -10.49 -10.50 10.52
CA ASN A 116 -11.46 -9.98 11.46
C ASN A 116 -12.04 -8.63 11.03
N LEU A 117 -11.22 -7.76 10.44
CA LEU A 117 -11.68 -6.49 9.90
C LEU A 117 -12.70 -6.71 8.77
N ILE A 118 -12.37 -7.54 7.79
CA ILE A 118 -13.23 -7.84 6.63
C ILE A 118 -14.53 -8.49 7.12
N GLU A 119 -14.43 -9.48 8.01
CA GLU A 119 -15.61 -10.15 8.55
C GLU A 119 -16.54 -9.22 9.30
N LEU A 120 -16.01 -8.38 10.17
CA LEU A 120 -16.82 -7.47 10.99
C LEU A 120 -17.42 -6.32 10.19
N LEU A 121 -16.74 -5.85 9.13
CA LEU A 121 -17.30 -4.90 8.18
C LEU A 121 -18.46 -5.53 7.39
N ASN A 122 -18.26 -6.73 6.88
CA ASN A 122 -19.30 -7.46 6.15
C ASN A 122 -20.55 -7.71 7.03
N LYS A 123 -20.37 -8.14 8.29
CA LYS A 123 -21.48 -8.29 9.26
C LYS A 123 -22.24 -7.00 9.55
N ARG A 124 -21.65 -5.84 9.29
CA ARG A 124 -22.27 -4.52 9.42
C ARG A 124 -22.83 -3.99 8.10
N ASN A 125 -22.88 -4.80 7.06
CA ASN A 125 -23.25 -4.42 5.70
C ASN A 125 -22.40 -3.26 5.14
N LYS A 126 -21.13 -3.17 5.56
CA LYS A 126 -20.16 -2.19 5.06
C LYS A 126 -19.37 -2.78 3.92
N LYS A 127 -19.08 -1.96 2.90
CA LYS A 127 -18.40 -2.41 1.68
C LYS A 127 -16.90 -2.40 1.86
N VAL A 128 -16.24 -3.49 1.42
CA VAL A 128 -14.79 -3.67 1.46
C VAL A 128 -14.27 -3.94 0.06
N PHE A 129 -13.32 -3.14 -0.36
CA PHE A 129 -12.68 -3.22 -1.66
C PHE A 129 -11.19 -3.51 -1.48
N LEU A 130 -10.66 -4.45 -2.23
CA LEU A 130 -9.22 -4.69 -2.34
C LEU A 130 -8.75 -4.05 -3.65
N VAL A 131 -7.87 -3.06 -3.56
CA VAL A 131 -7.43 -2.28 -4.71
C VAL A 131 -5.92 -2.35 -4.90
N ASN A 132 -5.46 -2.25 -6.14
CA ASN A 132 -4.07 -2.44 -6.50
C ASN A 132 -3.54 -3.81 -6.01
N ALA A 133 -4.40 -4.83 -6.02
CA ALA A 133 -4.15 -6.13 -5.41
C ALA A 133 -3.01 -6.87 -6.14
N ARG A 134 -2.05 -7.34 -5.37
CA ARG A 134 -0.92 -8.12 -5.83
C ARG A 134 -0.74 -9.33 -4.92
N LEU A 135 -0.50 -10.50 -5.50
CA LEU A 135 -0.33 -11.73 -4.73
C LEU A 135 0.81 -12.57 -5.31
N SER A 136 1.96 -12.59 -4.63
CA SER A 136 3.08 -13.41 -5.05
C SER A 136 2.74 -14.90 -4.95
N GLN A 137 3.42 -15.75 -5.72
CA GLN A 137 3.25 -17.20 -5.64
C GLN A 137 3.50 -17.73 -4.21
N LYS A 138 4.51 -17.19 -3.53
CA LYS A 138 4.84 -17.57 -2.15
C LYS A 138 3.70 -17.23 -1.19
N SER A 139 3.14 -16.01 -1.29
CA SER A 139 2.01 -15.57 -0.45
C SER A 139 0.75 -16.38 -0.75
N PHE A 140 0.48 -16.67 -2.02
CA PHE A 140 -0.64 -17.50 -2.43
C PHE A 140 -0.59 -18.90 -1.78
N GLN A 141 0.56 -19.57 -1.84
CA GLN A 141 0.75 -20.86 -1.18
C GLN A 141 0.59 -20.76 0.35
N GLY A 142 1.06 -19.66 0.94
CA GLY A 142 0.83 -19.36 2.36
C GLY A 142 -0.66 -19.26 2.70
N TYR A 143 -1.41 -18.49 1.95
CA TYR A 143 -2.87 -18.36 2.15
C TYR A 143 -3.60 -19.69 1.95
N LYS A 144 -3.25 -20.48 0.94
CA LYS A 144 -3.85 -21.80 0.73
C LYS A 144 -3.74 -22.70 1.97
N LYS A 145 -2.57 -22.69 2.63
CA LYS A 145 -2.33 -23.52 3.82
C LYS A 145 -3.20 -23.10 5.01
N ILE A 146 -3.48 -21.80 5.15
CA ILE A 146 -4.25 -21.28 6.28
C ILE A 146 -5.73 -21.02 5.96
N MET A 147 -6.18 -21.36 4.74
CA MET A 147 -7.60 -21.24 4.33
C MET A 147 -8.58 -21.90 5.30
N PRO A 148 -8.29 -23.10 5.87
CA PRO A 148 -9.19 -23.70 6.85
C PRO A 148 -9.46 -22.79 8.08
N VAL A 149 -8.48 -21.96 8.45
CA VAL A 149 -8.60 -21.00 9.56
C VAL A 149 -9.20 -19.68 9.11
N LEU A 150 -8.86 -19.22 7.90
CA LEU A 150 -9.37 -17.96 7.33
C LEU A 150 -10.85 -18.05 6.92
N GLY A 151 -11.34 -19.27 6.67
CA GLY A 151 -12.68 -19.49 6.16
C GLY A 151 -12.90 -18.81 4.80
N ASN A 152 -14.07 -18.24 4.61
CA ASN A 152 -14.48 -17.61 3.35
C ASN A 152 -14.22 -16.09 3.31
N VAL A 153 -13.13 -15.60 3.91
CA VAL A 153 -12.84 -14.15 4.01
C VAL A 153 -12.74 -13.48 2.64
N PHE A 154 -12.18 -14.16 1.65
CA PHE A 154 -12.01 -13.63 0.30
C PHE A 154 -13.33 -13.41 -0.43
N SER A 155 -14.33 -14.29 -0.21
CA SER A 155 -15.66 -14.13 -0.81
C SER A 155 -16.46 -12.96 -0.23
N LYS A 156 -16.03 -12.41 0.91
CA LYS A 156 -16.66 -11.25 1.57
C LYS A 156 -16.20 -9.91 1.00
N LEU A 157 -15.19 -9.90 0.13
CA LEU A 157 -14.78 -8.71 -0.60
C LEU A 157 -15.89 -8.32 -1.61
N ASN A 158 -16.23 -7.02 -1.60
CA ASN A 158 -17.27 -6.51 -2.52
C ASN A 158 -16.74 -6.34 -3.93
N PHE A 159 -15.47 -5.95 -4.08
CA PHE A 159 -14.78 -5.91 -5.35
C PHE A 159 -13.27 -5.94 -5.17
N THR A 160 -12.55 -6.53 -6.13
CA THR A 160 -11.09 -6.63 -6.13
C THR A 160 -10.54 -6.14 -7.46
N VAL A 161 -9.53 -5.27 -7.41
CA VAL A 161 -8.80 -4.77 -8.58
C VAL A 161 -7.36 -5.23 -8.51
N CYS A 162 -6.95 -6.14 -9.40
CA CYS A 162 -5.62 -6.75 -9.42
C CYS A 162 -4.68 -6.05 -10.39
N GLN A 163 -3.38 -6.03 -10.05
CA GLN A 163 -2.34 -5.47 -10.92
C GLN A 163 -2.05 -6.35 -12.15
N GLY A 164 -2.20 -7.68 -12.04
CA GLY A 164 -1.84 -8.63 -13.07
C GLY A 164 -2.81 -9.79 -13.23
N ALA A 165 -2.73 -10.48 -14.39
CA ALA A 165 -3.58 -11.63 -14.67
C ALA A 165 -3.29 -12.81 -13.72
N ASN A 166 -2.04 -13.03 -13.36
CA ASN A 166 -1.65 -14.06 -12.40
C ASN A 166 -2.20 -13.78 -10.98
N ASP A 167 -2.23 -12.50 -10.59
CA ASP A 167 -2.81 -12.11 -9.30
C ASP A 167 -4.31 -12.37 -9.29
N LEU A 168 -5.00 -11.99 -10.36
CA LEU A 168 -6.43 -12.21 -10.55
C LEU A 168 -6.77 -13.70 -10.40
N GLN A 169 -6.06 -14.59 -11.12
CA GLN A 169 -6.29 -16.02 -11.06
C GLN A 169 -6.09 -16.57 -9.63
N ARG A 170 -5.03 -16.15 -8.95
CA ARG A 170 -4.75 -16.56 -7.56
C ARG A 170 -5.84 -16.11 -6.58
N PHE A 171 -6.36 -14.90 -6.72
CA PHE A 171 -7.46 -14.44 -5.88
C PHE A 171 -8.77 -15.18 -6.13
N ILE A 172 -9.07 -15.56 -7.38
CA ILE A 172 -10.23 -16.41 -7.71
C ILE A 172 -10.06 -17.77 -7.03
N GLU A 173 -8.87 -18.38 -7.10
CA GLU A 173 -8.59 -19.66 -6.44
C GLU A 173 -8.67 -19.59 -4.92
N LEU A 174 -8.44 -18.43 -4.31
CA LEU A 174 -8.65 -18.19 -2.88
C LEU A 174 -10.10 -17.87 -2.51
N GLY A 175 -11.02 -17.86 -3.48
CA GLY A 175 -12.45 -17.72 -3.24
C GLY A 175 -13.02 -16.33 -3.47
N VAL A 176 -12.30 -15.42 -4.15
CA VAL A 176 -12.90 -14.18 -4.65
C VAL A 176 -13.84 -14.52 -5.81
N ASP A 177 -15.05 -13.98 -5.77
CA ASP A 177 -16.04 -14.15 -6.83
C ASP A 177 -15.52 -13.58 -8.15
N LYS A 178 -15.53 -14.39 -9.22
CA LYS A 178 -15.09 -14.01 -10.56
C LYS A 178 -15.83 -12.80 -11.16
N HIS A 179 -17.05 -12.52 -10.70
CA HIS A 179 -17.83 -11.35 -11.11
C HIS A 179 -17.48 -10.09 -10.29
N LYS A 180 -16.71 -10.23 -9.23
CA LYS A 180 -16.27 -9.15 -8.31
C LYS A 180 -14.78 -8.90 -8.39
N ILE A 181 -14.12 -9.29 -9.46
CA ILE A 181 -12.69 -9.09 -9.64
C ILE A 181 -12.38 -8.67 -11.07
N LYS A 182 -11.45 -7.72 -11.22
CA LYS A 182 -10.91 -7.33 -12.52
C LYS A 182 -9.40 -7.09 -12.44
N LYS A 183 -8.75 -7.17 -13.60
CA LYS A 183 -7.38 -6.70 -13.79
C LYS A 183 -7.40 -5.23 -14.20
N ASP A 184 -6.50 -4.43 -13.63
CA ASP A 184 -6.25 -3.05 -14.03
C ASP A 184 -4.75 -2.74 -13.87
N PHE A 185 -4.31 -1.55 -14.25
CA PHE A 185 -2.91 -1.15 -14.09
C PHE A 185 -2.55 -0.89 -12.64
N SER A 186 -1.28 -1.09 -12.30
CA SER A 186 -0.76 -0.75 -10.97
C SER A 186 -0.78 0.77 -10.75
N PHE A 187 -1.12 1.20 -9.55
CA PHE A 187 -1.09 2.61 -9.11
C PHE A 187 0.28 3.29 -9.31
N LYS A 188 1.36 2.51 -9.40
CA LYS A 188 2.70 3.03 -9.69
C LYS A 188 2.79 3.73 -11.04
N PHE A 189 2.01 3.29 -12.04
CA PHE A 189 1.97 3.92 -13.36
C PHE A 189 1.25 5.27 -13.34
N ASP A 190 0.31 5.48 -12.43
CA ASP A 190 -0.37 6.77 -12.29
C ASP A 190 0.56 7.89 -11.80
N SER A 191 1.62 7.56 -11.06
CA SER A 191 2.61 8.52 -10.60
C SER A 191 3.56 8.97 -11.71
N LEU A 192 3.78 8.14 -12.74
CA LEU A 192 4.66 8.46 -13.87
C LEU A 192 4.08 9.53 -14.80
N SER A 193 2.75 9.60 -14.94
CA SER A 193 2.09 10.61 -15.77
C SER A 193 2.18 12.03 -15.17
N ALA A 194 2.45 12.14 -13.87
CA ALA A 194 2.63 13.41 -13.15
C ALA A 194 4.11 13.82 -13.03
N ALA A 195 5.04 12.97 -13.45
CA ALA A 195 6.45 13.33 -13.47
C ALA A 195 6.63 14.49 -14.46
N LYS A 196 6.80 15.71 -13.94
CA LYS A 196 7.31 16.84 -14.74
C LYS A 196 8.54 16.32 -15.46
N LYS A 197 8.64 16.57 -16.77
CA LYS A 197 9.89 16.37 -17.51
C LYS A 197 10.98 17.12 -16.74
N VAL A 198 11.67 16.43 -15.87
CA VAL A 198 12.91 16.96 -15.28
C VAL A 198 13.82 17.11 -16.47
N LYS A 199 14.16 18.35 -16.83
CA LYS A 199 15.28 18.60 -17.73
C LYS A 199 16.47 17.99 -17.02
N THR A 200 16.83 16.79 -17.43
CA THR A 200 18.06 16.17 -16.97
C THR A 200 19.18 16.95 -17.62
N GLU A 201 20.07 17.51 -16.82
CA GLU A 201 21.34 18.14 -17.26
C GLU A 201 22.21 17.19 -18.10
N PHE A 202 21.78 15.94 -18.25
CA PHE A 202 22.38 14.91 -19.09
C PHE A 202 22.27 15.17 -20.61
N ASN A 203 21.38 16.09 -21.06
CA ASN A 203 21.21 16.36 -22.48
C ASN A 203 22.34 17.21 -23.11
N ASP A 204 23.18 17.85 -22.29
CA ASP A 204 24.22 18.77 -22.79
C ASP A 204 25.64 18.19 -22.75
N GLN A 205 25.84 17.00 -22.14
CA GLN A 205 27.16 16.39 -22.07
C GLN A 205 27.30 15.21 -23.02
N LYS A 206 27.86 15.51 -24.21
CA LYS A 206 28.44 14.60 -25.23
C LYS A 206 27.45 13.84 -26.12
N LYS A 207 27.33 14.35 -27.33
CA LYS A 207 26.59 13.68 -28.43
C LYS A 207 27.17 12.32 -28.88
N ASP A 208 28.38 11.95 -28.44
CA ASP A 208 29.10 10.75 -28.92
C ASP A 208 29.43 9.71 -27.83
N SER A 209 28.79 9.78 -26.65
CA SER A 209 29.05 8.84 -25.57
C SER A 209 27.87 7.91 -25.34
N GLN A 210 28.13 6.62 -25.23
CA GLN A 210 27.13 5.64 -24.74
C GLN A 210 27.04 5.72 -23.23
N VAL A 211 25.84 5.90 -22.68
CA VAL A 211 25.59 6.02 -21.27
C VAL A 211 24.82 4.76 -20.80
N ILE A 212 25.37 4.06 -19.82
CA ILE A 212 24.69 2.95 -19.15
C ILE A 212 24.28 3.41 -17.77
N ILE A 213 22.96 3.35 -17.48
CA ILE A 213 22.42 3.70 -16.17
C ILE A 213 22.05 2.41 -15.42
N CYS A 214 22.70 2.18 -14.29
CA CYS A 214 22.41 1.07 -13.41
C CYS A 214 21.65 1.58 -12.19
N ALA A 215 20.38 1.23 -12.07
CA ALA A 215 19.51 1.68 -11.00
C ALA A 215 19.16 0.52 -10.06
N SER A 216 19.06 0.81 -8.74
CA SER A 216 18.70 -0.17 -7.69
C SER A 216 19.68 -1.35 -7.58
N THR A 217 20.96 -1.09 -7.79
CA THR A 217 22.00 -2.12 -7.64
C THR A 217 22.29 -2.45 -6.18
N HIS A 218 22.64 -3.70 -5.92
CA HIS A 218 23.06 -4.20 -4.61
C HIS A 218 24.42 -4.91 -4.73
N SER A 219 25.21 -4.92 -3.66
CA SER A 219 26.45 -5.70 -3.64
C SER A 219 26.13 -7.21 -3.80
N PRO A 220 26.81 -7.95 -4.74
CA PRO A 220 28.01 -7.60 -5.54
C PRO A 220 27.73 -7.07 -6.95
N GLU A 221 26.48 -6.75 -7.32
CA GLU A 221 26.08 -6.36 -8.70
C GLU A 221 26.90 -5.17 -9.25
N GLU A 222 27.21 -4.21 -8.38
CA GLU A 222 28.04 -3.06 -8.75
C GLU A 222 29.41 -3.45 -9.23
N LYS A 223 30.08 -4.43 -8.55
CA LYS A 223 31.39 -4.92 -8.98
C LYS A 223 31.33 -5.66 -10.34
N ILE A 224 30.28 -6.43 -10.56
CA ILE A 224 30.07 -7.18 -11.81
C ILE A 224 29.87 -6.18 -12.95
N LEU A 225 29.08 -5.13 -12.72
CA LEU A 225 28.83 -4.09 -13.71
C LEU A 225 30.09 -3.27 -14.03
N ILE A 226 30.88 -2.90 -13.02
CA ILE A 226 32.15 -2.18 -13.21
C ILE A 226 33.13 -3.03 -14.01
N ASN A 227 33.31 -4.31 -13.65
CA ASN A 227 34.20 -5.20 -14.40
C ASN A 227 33.75 -5.41 -15.85
N ALA A 228 32.45 -5.60 -16.08
CA ALA A 228 31.90 -5.70 -17.45
C ALA A 228 32.12 -4.41 -18.22
N PHE A 229 32.08 -3.26 -17.54
CA PHE A 229 32.28 -1.95 -18.11
C PHE A 229 33.75 -1.65 -18.47
N GLU A 230 34.70 -2.09 -17.64
CA GLU A 230 36.14 -1.97 -17.97
C GLU A 230 36.52 -2.73 -19.25
N LEU A 231 35.73 -3.76 -19.61
CA LEU A 231 35.88 -4.50 -20.87
C LEU A 231 35.30 -3.74 -22.05
N LEU A 232 34.46 -2.73 -21.83
CA LEU A 232 33.78 -1.94 -22.84
C LEU A 232 34.41 -0.53 -22.97
N LYS A 233 35.61 -0.44 -23.47
CA LYS A 233 36.51 0.77 -23.47
C LYS A 233 35.94 2.13 -23.91
N ASN A 234 34.67 2.26 -24.31
CA ASN A 234 34.11 3.49 -24.87
C ASN A 234 32.77 3.92 -24.25
N CYS A 235 32.39 3.47 -23.06
CA CYS A 235 31.13 3.79 -22.44
C CYS A 235 31.31 4.57 -21.11
N LEU A 236 30.37 5.42 -20.75
CA LEU A 236 30.32 6.10 -19.45
C LEU A 236 29.30 5.44 -18.54
N LEU A 237 29.70 5.07 -17.31
CA LEU A 237 28.83 4.47 -16.29
C LEU A 237 28.46 5.52 -15.23
N TYR A 238 27.16 5.70 -14.99
CA TYR A 238 26.66 6.49 -13.87
C TYR A 238 25.80 5.62 -12.96
N THR A 239 26.07 5.64 -11.67
CA THR A 239 25.22 4.99 -10.66
C THR A 239 24.30 6.04 -10.06
N SER A 240 22.98 5.77 -10.08
CA SER A 240 22.02 6.59 -9.34
C SER A 240 21.89 6.03 -7.92
N PRO A 241 22.04 6.83 -6.86
CA PRO A 241 21.79 6.35 -5.51
C PRO A 241 20.33 5.93 -5.37
N SER A 242 20.11 4.68 -4.98
CA SER A 242 18.77 4.20 -4.65
C SER A 242 18.33 4.89 -3.36
N PRO A 243 17.15 5.51 -3.30
CA PRO A 243 16.63 6.03 -2.05
C PRO A 243 16.41 4.85 -1.09
N ARG A 244 17.11 4.87 0.04
CA ARG A 244 16.93 3.91 1.15
C ARG A 244 15.65 4.17 1.93
#